data_00933085636eff4e07f131a0e57592c1
#
_entry.id   00933085636eff4e07f131a0e57592c1
#
_cell.length_a   1.000
_cell.length_b   1.000
_cell.length_c   1.000
_cell.angle_alpha   90.00
_cell.angle_beta   90.00
_cell.angle_gamma   90.00
#
_symmetry.space_group_name_H-M   'P 1'
#
loop_
_entity.id
_entity.type
_entity.pdbx_description
1 polymer ?
#
loop_
_entity_poly.entity_id
_entity_poly.type
_entity_poly.pdbx_seq_one_letter_code
_entity_poly.pdbx_strand_id
1 'polypeptide(L)'
;MNRNVAAKVHLATSPPIAYPAAMSDSTLSAPLPKDDVAAIDELREVYGKLSRELGKIIVGQQNVIEQLAICLFARGHALLMGVPGLAKTLLISRLAETMSLSFSRIQFTPDLMPMDITGTDILQELPGGKRAFEFARGPVFANIVLADEINRAPSKTQAAMLEAMQEHRVTVAGRTYVLDSPFFVLATQNPIEQEGTYPLPEAQLDRFMFMIGVDYPSRAEEITIARTTTGVALPALDHVLTGERVLAFQDLVRRVPVPDHLYEFAVDLARRTRPGSSEAPGWLKPLVSWGAGPRAVQYLILGAKARAALNGSYMVRMEDVVAVADPVLRHRVMTTFTAESDGVTSRDVAKRLVDELSKAA
;
A
#
# COMPACT_ATOMS: atom_id res chain seq x y z
N MET A 1 9.06 54.66 8.96
CA MET A 1 9.81 53.44 9.25
C MET A 1 8.80 52.32 9.51
N ASN A 2 8.35 51.64 8.48
CA ASN A 2 7.47 50.50 8.59
C ASN A 2 8.18 49.28 7.95
N ARG A 3 8.65 48.38 8.78
CA ARG A 3 9.23 47.10 8.31
C ARG A 3 8.10 46.09 8.12
N ASN A 4 7.78 45.81 6.86
CA ASN A 4 6.97 44.68 6.47
C ASN A 4 7.71 43.37 6.84
N VAL A 5 7.25 42.67 7.86
CA VAL A 5 7.64 41.29 8.14
C VAL A 5 6.71 40.43 7.35
N ALA A 6 7.12 40.06 6.13
CA ALA A 6 6.48 38.95 5.39
C ALA A 6 6.87 37.64 6.07
N ALA A 7 5.97 37.05 6.84
CA ALA A 7 6.14 35.72 7.37
C ALA A 7 6.19 34.73 6.18
N LYS A 8 7.36 34.16 5.91
CA LYS A 8 7.51 33.01 5.02
C LYS A 8 6.84 31.81 5.72
N VAL A 9 5.65 31.46 5.24
CA VAL A 9 5.03 30.19 5.59
C VAL A 9 5.91 29.09 4.94
N HIS A 10 6.74 28.46 5.74
CA HIS A 10 7.44 27.24 5.35
C HIS A 10 6.41 26.09 5.38
N LEU A 11 5.79 25.83 4.22
CA LEU A 11 5.11 24.55 4.00
C LEU A 11 6.19 23.46 4.06
N ALA A 12 6.14 22.65 5.11
CA ALA A 12 7.11 21.58 5.39
C ALA A 12 6.91 20.34 4.49
N THR A 13 6.33 20.50 3.32
CA THR A 13 6.15 19.42 2.33
C THR A 13 6.96 19.73 1.10
N SER A 14 7.99 18.93 0.85
CA SER A 14 8.69 18.97 -0.43
C SER A 14 7.70 18.65 -1.55
N PRO A 15 7.78 19.37 -2.71
CA PRO A 15 6.95 19.03 -3.86
C PRO A 15 7.19 17.56 -4.27
N PRO A 16 6.22 16.91 -4.93
CA PRO A 16 6.40 15.55 -5.44
C PRO A 16 7.68 15.43 -6.24
N ILE A 17 8.51 14.45 -5.93
CA ILE A 17 9.70 14.14 -6.72
C ILE A 17 9.20 13.54 -8.03
N ALA A 18 9.24 14.33 -9.11
CA ALA A 18 9.05 13.83 -10.45
C ALA A 18 10.37 13.23 -10.91
N TYR A 19 10.41 11.92 -11.08
CA TYR A 19 11.54 11.28 -11.74
C TYR A 19 11.50 11.65 -13.22
N PRO A 20 12.64 12.02 -13.85
CA PRO A 20 12.65 12.33 -15.27
C PRO A 20 12.10 11.13 -16.03
N ALA A 21 11.27 11.39 -17.04
CA ALA A 21 10.77 10.34 -17.92
C ALA A 21 12.00 9.57 -18.44
N ALA A 22 11.97 8.24 -18.26
CA ALA A 22 13.04 7.39 -18.75
C ALA A 22 13.32 7.71 -20.23
N MET A 23 14.57 7.77 -20.61
CA MET A 23 14.95 7.81 -22.03
C MET A 23 14.17 6.68 -22.70
N SER A 24 13.43 7.01 -23.76
CA SER A 24 12.45 6.16 -24.43
C SER A 24 13.06 4.83 -24.89
N ASP A 25 13.07 3.87 -24.00
CA ASP A 25 13.16 2.47 -24.41
C ASP A 25 11.75 2.12 -24.92
N SER A 26 11.63 2.00 -26.24
CA SER A 26 10.37 1.73 -26.94
C SER A 26 9.67 0.45 -26.45
N THR A 27 10.38 -0.39 -25.71
CA THR A 27 9.86 -1.62 -25.11
C THR A 27 9.05 -1.35 -23.83
N LEU A 28 9.33 -0.27 -23.09
CA LEU A 28 8.64 0.04 -21.85
C LEU A 28 7.23 0.62 -22.04
N SER A 29 6.93 1.20 -23.20
CA SER A 29 5.64 1.81 -23.55
C SER A 29 4.82 1.03 -24.57
N ALA A 30 5.33 -0.11 -25.07
CA ALA A 30 4.61 -0.94 -26.03
C ALA A 30 3.30 -1.48 -25.43
N PRO A 31 2.20 -1.60 -26.19
CA PRO A 31 0.95 -2.19 -25.69
C PRO A 31 1.18 -3.66 -25.27
N LEU A 32 0.37 -4.12 -24.27
CA LEU A 32 0.40 -5.54 -23.87
C LEU A 32 0.10 -6.46 -25.07
N PRO A 33 0.65 -7.68 -25.11
CA PRO A 33 0.21 -8.71 -26.03
C PRO A 33 -1.32 -8.85 -25.99
N LYS A 34 -1.95 -9.14 -27.14
CA LYS A 34 -3.40 -9.36 -27.21
C LYS A 34 -3.80 -10.68 -26.56
N ASP A 35 -2.87 -11.63 -26.45
CA ASP A 35 -3.04 -12.89 -25.75
C ASP A 35 -2.72 -12.72 -24.26
N ASP A 36 -3.69 -13.01 -23.40
CA ASP A 36 -3.55 -12.89 -21.95
C ASP A 36 -2.47 -13.84 -21.38
N VAL A 37 -2.20 -14.98 -22.02
CA VAL A 37 -1.12 -15.89 -21.62
C VAL A 37 0.23 -15.21 -21.80
N ALA A 38 0.51 -14.70 -22.99
CA ALA A 38 1.75 -13.97 -23.26
C ALA A 38 1.90 -12.70 -22.38
N ALA A 39 0.78 -12.04 -22.07
CA ALA A 39 0.78 -10.87 -21.20
C ALA A 39 1.10 -11.23 -19.73
N ILE A 40 0.67 -12.41 -19.24
CA ILE A 40 1.03 -12.92 -17.91
C ILE A 40 2.51 -13.30 -17.85
N ASP A 41 3.03 -13.96 -18.89
CA ASP A 41 4.46 -14.29 -18.98
C ASP A 41 5.32 -13.02 -18.93
N GLU A 42 4.91 -11.98 -19.65
CA GLU A 42 5.57 -10.68 -19.61
C GLU A 42 5.50 -10.04 -18.22
N LEU A 43 4.33 -10.05 -17.56
CA LEU A 43 4.21 -9.53 -16.19
C LEU A 43 5.16 -10.24 -15.23
N ARG A 44 5.26 -11.57 -15.33
CA ARG A 44 6.21 -12.36 -14.54
C ARG A 44 7.67 -11.94 -14.77
N GLU A 45 8.07 -11.74 -16.02
CA GLU A 45 9.43 -11.29 -16.36
C GLU A 45 9.71 -9.90 -15.80
N VAL A 46 8.77 -8.98 -15.97
CA VAL A 46 8.83 -7.61 -15.47
C VAL A 46 8.92 -7.59 -13.94
N TYR A 47 8.09 -8.38 -13.24
CA TYR A 47 8.19 -8.52 -11.80
C TYR A 47 9.54 -9.09 -11.35
N GLY A 48 10.06 -10.07 -12.07
CA GLY A 48 11.40 -10.60 -11.83
C GLY A 48 12.51 -9.56 -12.00
N LYS A 49 12.40 -8.66 -12.99
CA LYS A 49 13.31 -7.52 -13.17
C LYS A 49 13.17 -6.52 -12.02
N LEU A 50 11.94 -6.13 -11.68
CA LEU A 50 11.62 -5.22 -10.59
C LEU A 50 12.21 -5.71 -9.25
N SER A 51 12.00 -6.98 -8.91
CA SER A 51 12.53 -7.59 -7.70
C SER A 51 14.06 -7.57 -7.65
N ARG A 52 14.72 -7.82 -8.80
CA ARG A 52 16.19 -7.75 -8.88
C ARG A 52 16.70 -6.32 -8.73
N GLU A 53 16.06 -5.35 -9.36
CA GLU A 53 16.43 -3.94 -9.22
C GLU A 53 16.32 -3.47 -7.77
N LEU A 54 15.19 -3.73 -7.13
CA LEU A 54 14.98 -3.39 -5.71
C LEU A 54 15.98 -4.12 -4.81
N GLY A 55 16.31 -5.38 -5.11
CA GLY A 55 17.28 -6.20 -4.38
C GLY A 55 18.72 -5.68 -4.43
N LYS A 56 19.06 -4.77 -5.36
CA LYS A 56 20.37 -4.08 -5.38
C LYS A 56 20.55 -3.16 -4.17
N ILE A 57 19.45 -2.65 -3.61
CA ILE A 57 19.45 -1.64 -2.52
C ILE A 57 18.81 -2.21 -1.26
N ILE A 58 17.72 -2.95 -1.42
CA ILE A 58 16.93 -3.51 -0.31
C ILE A 58 17.40 -4.94 -0.06
N VAL A 59 18.08 -5.12 1.04
CA VAL A 59 18.58 -6.44 1.47
C VAL A 59 17.49 -7.15 2.26
N GLY A 60 17.20 -8.40 1.88
CA GLY A 60 16.08 -9.14 2.46
C GLY A 60 14.73 -8.57 2.02
N GLN A 61 13.71 -8.75 2.84
CA GLN A 61 12.36 -8.20 2.64
C GLN A 61 11.66 -8.61 1.32
N GLN A 62 12.05 -9.74 0.71
CA GLN A 62 11.44 -10.23 -0.54
C GLN A 62 9.91 -10.39 -0.40
N ASN A 63 9.45 -10.89 0.76
CA ASN A 63 8.04 -11.03 1.06
C ASN A 63 7.31 -9.66 1.11
N VAL A 64 7.97 -8.61 1.63
CA VAL A 64 7.41 -7.25 1.64
C VAL A 64 7.30 -6.73 0.21
N ILE A 65 8.33 -6.92 -0.62
CA ILE A 65 8.33 -6.52 -2.04
C ILE A 65 7.21 -7.24 -2.80
N GLU A 66 7.04 -8.56 -2.60
CA GLU A 66 5.95 -9.34 -3.21
C GLU A 66 4.58 -8.78 -2.81
N GLN A 67 4.34 -8.57 -1.51
CA GLN A 67 3.06 -8.06 -1.02
C GLN A 67 2.77 -6.63 -1.53
N LEU A 68 3.78 -5.77 -1.63
CA LEU A 68 3.64 -4.44 -2.23
C LEU A 68 3.29 -4.51 -3.72
N ALA A 69 3.95 -5.40 -4.48
CA ALA A 69 3.64 -5.62 -5.89
C ALA A 69 2.22 -6.16 -6.08
N ILE A 70 1.79 -7.12 -5.23
CA ILE A 70 0.40 -7.63 -5.24
C ILE A 70 -0.59 -6.49 -5.02
N CYS A 71 -0.37 -5.64 -3.99
CA CYS A 71 -1.25 -4.49 -3.74
C CYS A 71 -1.30 -3.53 -4.93
N LEU A 72 -0.15 -3.18 -5.48
CA LEU A 72 -0.07 -2.26 -6.62
C LEU A 72 -0.84 -2.78 -7.84
N PHE A 73 -0.57 -4.04 -8.25
CA PHE A 73 -1.21 -4.61 -9.43
C PHE A 73 -2.69 -5.00 -9.20
N ALA A 74 -3.10 -5.19 -7.95
CA ALA A 74 -4.50 -5.37 -7.57
C ALA A 74 -5.28 -4.05 -7.40
N ARG A 75 -4.65 -2.88 -7.59
CA ARG A 75 -5.21 -1.54 -7.29
C ARG A 75 -5.62 -1.39 -5.83
N GLY A 76 -4.89 -2.03 -4.92
CA GLY A 76 -5.08 -1.92 -3.48
C GLY A 76 -4.10 -0.93 -2.87
N HIS A 77 -4.35 -0.54 -1.62
CA HIS A 77 -3.44 0.25 -0.79
C HIS A 77 -2.89 -0.62 0.33
N ALA A 78 -1.71 -0.30 0.87
CA ALA A 78 -1.11 -1.11 1.92
C ALA A 78 -0.79 -0.30 3.18
N LEU A 79 -0.88 -0.98 4.33
CA LEU A 79 -0.45 -0.47 5.63
C LEU A 79 0.77 -1.27 6.08
N LEU A 80 1.91 -0.60 6.25
CA LEU A 80 3.14 -1.21 6.74
C LEU A 80 3.24 -1.05 8.25
N MET A 81 3.31 -2.17 8.94
CA MET A 81 3.55 -2.24 10.38
C MET A 81 4.99 -2.65 10.64
N GLY A 82 5.73 -1.84 11.37
CA GLY A 82 7.12 -2.17 11.70
C GLY A 82 7.82 -1.03 12.41
N VAL A 83 8.86 -1.38 13.16
CA VAL A 83 9.66 -0.41 13.92
C VAL A 83 10.35 0.61 13.01
N PRO A 84 10.75 1.77 13.53
CA PRO A 84 11.52 2.74 12.77
C PRO A 84 12.88 2.18 12.34
N GLY A 85 13.45 2.74 11.28
CA GLY A 85 14.80 2.36 10.81
C GLY A 85 14.88 1.15 9.87
N LEU A 86 13.75 0.52 9.51
CA LEU A 86 13.71 -0.63 8.61
C LEU A 86 13.62 -0.25 7.12
N ALA A 87 14.17 0.89 6.73
CA ALA A 87 14.27 1.38 5.35
C ALA A 87 12.93 1.47 4.58
N LYS A 88 11.77 1.57 5.27
CA LYS A 88 10.44 1.65 4.63
C LYS A 88 10.36 2.77 3.59
N THR A 89 10.78 3.98 3.95
CA THR A 89 10.80 5.13 3.02
C THR A 89 11.71 4.89 1.82
N LEU A 90 12.89 4.29 2.04
CA LEU A 90 13.83 3.96 0.97
C LEU A 90 13.21 2.95 0.00
N LEU A 91 12.63 1.85 0.50
CA LEU A 91 11.97 0.83 -0.32
C LEU A 91 10.90 1.46 -1.22
N ILE A 92 10.03 2.32 -0.66
CA ILE A 92 8.90 2.88 -1.39
C ILE A 92 9.36 3.92 -2.43
N SER A 93 10.33 4.77 -2.10
CA SER A 93 10.89 5.72 -3.06
C SER A 93 11.58 5.01 -4.23
N ARG A 94 12.30 3.91 -3.95
CA ARG A 94 12.97 3.12 -5.00
C ARG A 94 11.96 2.33 -5.84
N LEU A 95 10.87 1.85 -5.25
CA LEU A 95 9.76 1.26 -6.00
C LEU A 95 9.16 2.25 -7.00
N ALA A 96 8.92 3.50 -6.59
CA ALA A 96 8.41 4.54 -7.48
C ALA A 96 9.39 4.88 -8.61
N GLU A 97 10.68 4.99 -8.29
CA GLU A 97 11.75 5.25 -9.27
C GLU A 97 11.82 4.17 -10.34
N THR A 98 11.81 2.88 -9.96
CA THR A 98 11.85 1.78 -10.92
C THR A 98 10.64 1.71 -11.86
N MET A 99 9.53 2.36 -11.50
CA MET A 99 8.30 2.40 -12.30
C MET A 99 8.08 3.75 -13.00
N SER A 100 9.03 4.67 -12.97
CA SER A 100 8.88 6.03 -13.54
C SER A 100 7.62 6.75 -13.02
N LEU A 101 7.23 6.49 -11.76
CA LEU A 101 6.06 7.07 -11.11
C LEU A 101 6.47 8.21 -10.18
N SER A 102 5.66 9.26 -10.14
CA SER A 102 5.85 10.35 -9.18
C SER A 102 5.67 9.84 -7.75
N PHE A 103 6.55 10.30 -6.84
CA PHE A 103 6.56 9.91 -5.44
C PHE A 103 6.41 11.14 -4.54
N SER A 104 5.61 11.00 -3.49
CA SER A 104 5.50 11.97 -2.41
C SER A 104 5.51 11.30 -1.05
N ARG A 105 6.16 11.93 -0.08
CA ARG A 105 6.13 11.54 1.32
C ARG A 105 5.40 12.59 2.14
N ILE A 106 4.42 12.16 2.90
CA ILE A 106 3.67 12.98 3.86
C ILE A 106 4.00 12.44 5.25
N GLN A 107 4.74 13.22 6.03
CA GLN A 107 4.99 12.90 7.44
C GLN A 107 3.79 13.37 8.25
N PHE A 108 3.07 12.44 8.86
CA PHE A 108 1.94 12.76 9.72
C PHE A 108 2.44 13.21 11.09
N THR A 109 1.97 14.40 11.50
CA THR A 109 2.30 15.04 12.78
C THR A 109 1.01 15.55 13.44
N PRO A 110 1.00 15.80 14.76
CA PRO A 110 -0.22 16.25 15.46
C PRO A 110 -0.79 17.57 14.95
N ASP A 111 0.03 18.41 14.32
CA ASP A 111 -0.34 19.71 13.77
C ASP A 111 -0.67 19.68 12.27
N LEU A 112 -0.49 18.52 11.59
CA LEU A 112 -0.80 18.38 10.17
C LEU A 112 -2.28 18.57 9.88
N MET A 113 -2.60 19.46 8.95
CA MET A 113 -3.97 19.78 8.54
C MET A 113 -4.35 19.07 7.23
N PRO A 114 -5.65 18.82 6.98
CA PRO A 114 -6.10 18.26 5.70
C PRO A 114 -5.61 19.01 4.46
N MET A 115 -5.54 20.35 4.52
CA MET A 115 -5.07 21.20 3.44
C MET A 115 -3.58 21.00 3.10
N ASP A 116 -2.78 20.55 4.07
CA ASP A 116 -1.36 20.23 3.83
C ASP A 116 -1.22 18.96 2.99
N ILE A 117 -2.23 18.09 2.99
CA ILE A 117 -2.31 16.87 2.18
C ILE A 117 -2.91 17.16 0.80
N THR A 118 -4.09 17.80 0.78
CA THR A 118 -4.90 17.99 -0.42
C THR A 118 -4.51 19.21 -1.24
N GLY A 119 -3.82 20.18 -0.62
CA GLY A 119 -3.59 21.49 -1.21
C GLY A 119 -4.68 22.48 -0.83
N THR A 120 -4.50 23.72 -1.27
CA THR A 120 -5.37 24.85 -0.94
C THR A 120 -5.38 25.91 -2.05
N ASP A 121 -6.43 26.73 -2.11
CA ASP A 121 -6.45 27.90 -2.98
C ASP A 121 -5.57 28.99 -2.39
N ILE A 122 -4.59 29.46 -3.17
CA ILE A 122 -3.70 30.58 -2.83
C ILE A 122 -4.05 31.81 -3.68
N LEU A 123 -4.03 32.98 -3.05
CA LEU A 123 -4.24 34.22 -3.76
C LEU A 123 -2.95 34.64 -4.48
N GLN A 124 -2.95 34.57 -5.80
CA GLN A 124 -1.82 34.99 -6.63
C GLN A 124 -2.08 36.37 -7.27
N GLU A 125 -1.03 37.17 -7.38
CA GLU A 125 -1.06 38.41 -8.08
C GLU A 125 -0.61 38.16 -9.54
N LEU A 126 -1.54 38.36 -10.48
CA LEU A 126 -1.33 38.18 -11.89
C LEU A 126 -0.68 39.45 -12.51
N PRO A 127 -0.02 39.29 -13.67
CA PRO A 127 0.48 40.46 -14.42
C PRO A 127 -0.62 41.53 -14.64
N GLY A 128 -0.37 42.76 -14.24
CA GLY A 128 -1.34 43.87 -14.30
C GLY A 128 -2.09 44.14 -12.99
N GLY A 129 -1.63 43.56 -11.83
CA GLY A 129 -2.18 43.87 -10.49
C GLY A 129 -3.51 43.22 -10.17
N LYS A 130 -4.02 42.34 -11.03
CA LYS A 130 -5.20 41.54 -10.75
C LYS A 130 -4.86 40.37 -9.80
N ARG A 131 -5.74 40.11 -8.86
CA ARG A 131 -5.60 38.97 -7.95
C ARG A 131 -6.56 37.86 -8.34
N ALA A 132 -6.09 36.62 -8.39
CA ALA A 132 -6.91 35.44 -8.63
C ALA A 132 -6.54 34.33 -7.64
N PHE A 133 -7.53 33.51 -7.28
CA PHE A 133 -7.26 32.29 -6.55
C PHE A 133 -6.76 31.22 -7.52
N GLU A 134 -5.62 30.63 -7.19
CA GLU A 134 -5.04 29.52 -7.90
C GLU A 134 -4.89 28.33 -6.95
N PHE A 135 -5.29 27.14 -7.40
CA PHE A 135 -5.17 25.93 -6.61
C PHE A 135 -3.72 25.45 -6.57
N ALA A 136 -3.11 25.50 -5.39
CA ALA A 136 -1.83 24.88 -5.12
C ALA A 136 -2.06 23.41 -4.73
N ARG A 137 -1.63 22.50 -5.62
CA ARG A 137 -1.75 21.05 -5.39
C ARG A 137 -0.92 20.61 -4.18
N GLY A 138 -1.53 19.81 -3.30
CA GLY A 138 -0.84 19.18 -2.18
C GLY A 138 -0.08 17.92 -2.60
N PRO A 139 0.68 17.31 -1.67
CA PRO A 139 1.50 16.13 -1.92
C PRO A 139 0.70 14.88 -2.29
N VAL A 140 -0.61 14.84 -2.07
CA VAL A 140 -1.47 13.72 -2.48
C VAL A 140 -1.55 13.55 -4.00
N PHE A 141 -1.18 14.58 -4.78
CA PHE A 141 -1.17 14.54 -6.26
C PHE A 141 0.10 13.87 -6.81
N ALA A 142 0.47 12.74 -6.24
CA ALA A 142 1.53 11.88 -6.75
C ALA A 142 0.96 10.48 -7.01
N ASN A 143 1.60 9.70 -7.89
CA ASN A 143 1.18 8.33 -8.17
C ASN A 143 1.39 7.41 -6.97
N ILE A 144 2.52 7.54 -6.29
CA ILE A 144 2.85 6.80 -5.06
C ILE A 144 2.98 7.78 -3.92
N VAL A 145 2.13 7.61 -2.90
CA VAL A 145 2.13 8.44 -1.70
C VAL A 145 2.49 7.59 -0.50
N LEU A 146 3.57 7.97 0.19
CA LEU A 146 3.91 7.43 1.50
C LEU A 146 3.29 8.30 2.60
N ALA A 147 2.23 7.80 3.24
CA ALA A 147 1.64 8.41 4.44
C ALA A 147 2.38 7.87 5.68
N ASP A 148 3.47 8.55 6.05
CA ASP A 148 4.39 8.08 7.09
C ASP A 148 3.86 8.44 8.48
N GLU A 149 3.77 7.43 9.37
CA GLU A 149 3.22 7.54 10.73
C GLU A 149 1.78 8.08 10.77
N ILE A 150 0.89 7.52 9.94
CA ILE A 150 -0.49 7.99 9.73
C ILE A 150 -1.28 8.16 11.04
N ASN A 151 -0.95 7.38 12.06
CA ASN A 151 -1.58 7.43 13.39
C ASN A 151 -1.14 8.63 14.25
N ARG A 152 -0.20 9.48 13.82
CA ARG A 152 0.24 10.67 14.59
C ARG A 152 -0.60 11.92 14.32
N ALA A 153 -1.34 11.97 13.23
CA ALA A 153 -2.21 13.12 12.95
C ALA A 153 -3.64 12.90 13.45
N PRO A 154 -4.39 13.98 13.73
CA PRO A 154 -5.77 13.90 14.14
C PRO A 154 -6.67 13.19 13.12
N SER A 155 -7.76 12.56 13.59
CA SER A 155 -8.67 11.76 12.76
C SER A 155 -9.23 12.50 11.54
N LYS A 156 -9.38 13.83 11.61
CA LYS A 156 -9.83 14.66 10.48
C LYS A 156 -8.81 14.65 9.34
N THR A 157 -7.53 14.72 9.66
CA THR A 157 -6.42 14.68 8.69
C THR A 157 -6.24 13.28 8.10
N GLN A 158 -6.35 12.23 8.95
CA GLN A 158 -6.39 10.85 8.48
C GLN A 158 -7.54 10.63 7.49
N ALA A 159 -8.74 11.15 7.80
CA ALA A 159 -9.93 11.01 6.95
C ALA A 159 -9.72 11.59 5.55
N ALA A 160 -9.02 12.72 5.41
CA ALA A 160 -8.73 13.31 4.11
C ALA A 160 -7.87 12.39 3.22
N MET A 161 -6.86 11.73 3.80
CA MET A 161 -6.03 10.75 3.09
C MET A 161 -6.84 9.51 2.69
N LEU A 162 -7.67 9.00 3.61
CA LEU A 162 -8.50 7.82 3.39
C LEU A 162 -9.64 8.07 2.39
N GLU A 163 -10.14 9.30 2.29
CA GLU A 163 -11.08 9.71 1.24
C GLU A 163 -10.40 9.72 -0.12
N ALA A 164 -9.21 10.31 -0.23
CA ALA A 164 -8.42 10.30 -1.45
C ALA A 164 -8.13 8.87 -1.95
N MET A 165 -7.81 7.94 -1.04
CA MET A 165 -7.60 6.52 -1.36
C MET A 165 -8.85 5.85 -1.95
N GLN A 166 -10.02 6.18 -1.44
CA GLN A 166 -11.27 5.52 -1.82
C GLN A 166 -11.89 6.12 -3.07
N GLU A 167 -11.88 7.45 -3.16
CA GLU A 167 -12.59 8.19 -4.21
C GLU A 167 -11.70 8.52 -5.42
N HIS A 168 -10.37 8.33 -5.31
CA HIS A 168 -9.36 8.74 -6.30
C HIS A 168 -9.51 10.21 -6.74
N ARG A 169 -9.98 11.05 -5.81
CA ARG A 169 -10.17 12.50 -5.98
C ARG A 169 -10.13 13.20 -4.64
N VAL A 170 -9.91 14.51 -4.67
CA VAL A 170 -10.00 15.39 -3.51
C VAL A 170 -10.94 16.55 -3.80
N THR A 171 -11.63 17.05 -2.78
CA THR A 171 -12.51 18.22 -2.88
C THR A 171 -11.96 19.36 -2.06
N VAL A 172 -11.61 20.47 -2.73
CA VAL A 172 -11.07 21.69 -2.11
C VAL A 172 -11.92 22.89 -2.52
N ALA A 173 -12.39 23.67 -1.57
CA ALA A 173 -13.24 24.84 -1.80
C ALA A 173 -14.43 24.60 -2.74
N GLY A 174 -15.05 23.41 -2.63
CA GLY A 174 -16.22 23.01 -3.45
C GLY A 174 -15.87 22.55 -4.87
N ARG A 175 -14.59 22.47 -5.23
CA ARG A 175 -14.12 21.93 -6.51
C ARG A 175 -13.51 20.56 -6.32
N THR A 176 -13.81 19.64 -7.22
CA THR A 176 -13.28 18.28 -7.22
C THR A 176 -12.11 18.15 -8.19
N TYR A 177 -11.01 17.60 -7.70
CA TYR A 177 -9.80 17.34 -8.47
C TYR A 177 -9.52 15.84 -8.48
N VAL A 178 -9.43 15.26 -9.67
CA VAL A 178 -9.14 13.83 -9.86
C VAL A 178 -7.65 13.60 -9.67
N LEU A 179 -7.29 12.50 -9.01
CA LEU A 179 -5.91 12.07 -8.83
C LEU A 179 -5.45 11.24 -10.04
N ASP A 180 -4.20 11.43 -10.43
CA ASP A 180 -3.62 10.72 -11.57
C ASP A 180 -3.46 9.22 -11.27
N SER A 181 -3.77 8.39 -12.26
CA SER A 181 -3.61 6.92 -12.16
C SER A 181 -2.29 6.47 -12.81
N PRO A 182 -1.65 5.42 -12.28
CA PRO A 182 -2.02 4.66 -11.08
C PRO A 182 -1.85 5.49 -9.80
N PHE A 183 -2.75 5.31 -8.82
CA PHE A 183 -2.66 5.95 -7.51
C PHE A 183 -2.51 4.89 -6.42
N PHE A 184 -1.40 4.93 -5.70
CA PHE A 184 -1.05 3.92 -4.71
C PHE A 184 -0.59 4.57 -3.40
N VAL A 185 -1.29 4.29 -2.33
CA VAL A 185 -0.96 4.79 -0.99
C VAL A 185 -0.38 3.68 -0.15
N LEU A 186 0.75 4.00 0.46
CA LEU A 186 1.42 3.20 1.46
C LEU A 186 1.41 4.00 2.76
N ALA A 187 0.63 3.54 3.73
CA ALA A 187 0.65 4.13 5.06
C ALA A 187 1.64 3.34 5.96
N THR A 188 2.26 4.02 6.90
CA THR A 188 3.06 3.35 7.93
C THR A 188 2.48 3.61 9.31
N GLN A 189 2.62 2.62 10.19
CA GLN A 189 2.38 2.77 11.63
C GLN A 189 3.57 2.19 12.39
N ASN A 190 3.91 2.86 13.48
CA ASN A 190 4.88 2.37 14.44
C ASN A 190 4.14 1.72 15.62
N PRO A 191 4.25 0.40 15.82
CA PRO A 191 3.53 -0.28 16.91
C PRO A 191 4.06 0.06 18.32
N ILE A 192 5.27 0.63 18.43
CA ILE A 192 5.91 0.92 19.71
C ILE A 192 5.46 2.28 20.24
N GLU A 193 5.19 3.25 19.36
CA GLU A 193 4.78 4.59 19.74
C GLU A 193 3.28 4.63 20.01
N GLN A 194 2.91 4.67 21.29
CA GLN A 194 1.50 4.79 21.73
C GLN A 194 1.16 6.19 22.22
N GLU A 195 2.12 6.94 22.77
CA GLU A 195 1.90 8.29 23.26
C GLU A 195 1.72 9.30 22.11
N GLY A 196 0.70 10.15 22.21
CA GLY A 196 0.43 11.18 21.19
C GLY A 196 -0.07 10.62 19.87
N THR A 197 -0.62 9.39 19.84
CA THR A 197 -1.17 8.78 18.64
C THR A 197 -2.70 8.75 18.64
N TYR A 198 -3.25 8.77 17.44
CA TYR A 198 -4.69 8.64 17.16
C TYR A 198 -4.89 7.33 16.39
N PRO A 199 -5.26 6.22 17.04
CA PRO A 199 -5.42 4.94 16.37
C PRO A 199 -6.46 5.06 15.25
N LEU A 200 -6.19 4.38 14.13
CA LEU A 200 -7.15 4.27 13.04
C LEU A 200 -8.30 3.36 13.47
N PRO A 201 -9.56 3.82 13.37
CA PRO A 201 -10.71 2.95 13.59
C PRO A 201 -10.72 1.77 12.61
N GLU A 202 -11.34 0.67 13.00
CA GLU A 202 -11.42 -0.57 12.22
C GLU A 202 -12.01 -0.36 10.82
N ALA A 203 -13.04 0.47 10.70
CA ALA A 203 -13.66 0.82 9.43
C ALA A 203 -12.69 1.57 8.47
N GLN A 204 -11.68 2.23 9.04
CA GLN A 204 -10.63 2.89 8.27
C GLN A 204 -9.51 1.91 7.91
N LEU A 205 -9.13 1.02 8.82
CA LEU A 205 -8.17 -0.06 8.56
C LEU A 205 -8.66 -0.98 7.45
N ASP A 206 -9.97 -1.27 7.39
CA ASP A 206 -10.57 -2.13 6.35
C ASP A 206 -10.38 -1.59 4.91
N ARG A 207 -10.03 -0.32 4.74
CA ARG A 207 -9.73 0.29 3.42
C ARG A 207 -8.38 -0.13 2.86
N PHE A 208 -7.43 -0.49 3.70
CA PHE A 208 -6.15 -1.05 3.23
C PHE A 208 -6.35 -2.49 2.79
N MET A 209 -5.81 -2.83 1.63
CA MET A 209 -5.87 -4.19 1.10
C MET A 209 -5.08 -5.15 1.99
N PHE A 210 -3.82 -4.82 2.24
CA PHE A 210 -2.90 -5.59 3.07
C PHE A 210 -2.39 -4.77 4.25
N MET A 211 -2.25 -5.44 5.38
CA MET A 211 -1.36 -5.01 6.45
C MET A 211 -0.08 -5.84 6.37
N ILE A 212 1.02 -5.20 6.05
CA ILE A 212 2.31 -5.82 5.78
C ILE A 212 3.21 -5.63 7.00
N GLY A 213 3.63 -6.73 7.62
CA GLY A 213 4.63 -6.70 8.68
C GLY A 213 6.03 -6.55 8.11
N VAL A 214 6.77 -5.59 8.65
CA VAL A 214 8.20 -5.41 8.34
C VAL A 214 8.98 -5.79 9.59
N ASP A 215 9.60 -6.95 9.53
CA ASP A 215 10.38 -7.50 10.65
C ASP A 215 11.85 -7.06 10.57
N TYR A 216 12.59 -7.25 11.68
CA TYR A 216 14.01 -7.02 11.68
C TYR A 216 14.73 -7.96 10.70
N PRO A 217 15.78 -7.46 10.01
CA PRO A 217 16.58 -8.32 9.15
C PRO A 217 17.32 -9.38 9.99
N SER A 218 17.61 -10.51 9.36
CA SER A 218 18.47 -11.54 9.95
C SER A 218 19.89 -11.01 10.16
N ARG A 219 20.67 -11.65 11.03
CA ARG A 219 22.06 -11.28 11.26
C ARG A 219 22.90 -11.21 9.97
N ALA A 220 22.66 -12.11 9.02
CA ALA A 220 23.37 -12.12 7.74
C ALA A 220 22.98 -10.91 6.85
N GLU A 221 21.71 -10.57 6.85
CA GLU A 221 21.19 -9.40 6.15
C GLU A 221 21.69 -8.09 6.77
N GLU A 222 21.72 -7.98 8.11
CA GLU A 222 22.30 -6.81 8.81
C GLU A 222 23.78 -6.59 8.44
N ILE A 223 24.59 -7.65 8.40
CA ILE A 223 25.99 -7.56 7.95
C ILE A 223 26.07 -7.04 6.52
N THR A 224 25.18 -7.53 5.63
CA THR A 224 25.13 -7.09 4.24
C THR A 224 24.69 -5.63 4.14
N ILE A 225 23.65 -5.23 4.88
CA ILE A 225 23.18 -3.84 4.96
C ILE A 225 24.33 -2.93 5.41
N ALA A 226 25.02 -3.28 6.51
CA ALA A 226 26.12 -2.48 7.01
C ALA A 226 27.23 -2.30 5.96
N ARG A 227 27.59 -3.35 5.23
CA ARG A 227 28.61 -3.27 4.17
C ARG A 227 28.19 -2.42 2.97
N THR A 228 26.92 -2.49 2.57
CA THR A 228 26.41 -1.78 1.38
C THR A 228 26.07 -0.32 1.66
N THR A 229 25.55 -0.01 2.86
CA THR A 229 25.09 1.35 3.19
C THR A 229 26.17 2.27 3.76
N THR A 230 27.29 1.71 4.27
CA THR A 230 28.45 2.49 4.71
C THR A 230 29.50 2.68 3.61
N GLY A 231 29.23 2.21 2.41
CA GLY A 231 30.05 2.38 1.21
C GLY A 231 29.87 3.74 0.54
N VAL A 232 30.55 3.92 -0.61
CA VAL A 232 30.72 5.24 -1.25
C VAL A 232 29.43 5.72 -1.95
N ALA A 233 28.61 4.84 -2.50
CA ALA A 233 27.33 5.21 -3.16
C ALA A 233 26.39 4.00 -3.27
N LEU A 234 25.08 4.27 -3.24
CA LEU A 234 24.08 3.28 -3.63
C LEU A 234 24.07 3.12 -5.16
N PRO A 235 23.85 1.90 -5.68
CA PRO A 235 23.73 1.69 -7.10
C PRO A 235 22.53 2.42 -7.69
N ALA A 236 22.68 2.92 -8.92
CA ALA A 236 21.55 3.43 -9.70
C ALA A 236 20.61 2.28 -10.05
N LEU A 237 19.31 2.56 -10.09
CA LEU A 237 18.28 1.61 -10.48
C LEU A 237 17.85 1.86 -11.91
N ASP A 238 17.61 0.78 -12.65
CA ASP A 238 17.03 0.85 -13.96
C ASP A 238 15.51 1.04 -13.87
N HIS A 239 14.95 1.83 -14.78
CA HIS A 239 13.51 1.92 -14.95
C HIS A 239 12.98 0.63 -15.59
N VAL A 240 12.03 -0.01 -14.95
CA VAL A 240 11.48 -1.32 -15.38
C VAL A 240 10.10 -1.17 -16.00
N LEU A 241 9.32 -0.17 -15.54
CA LEU A 241 7.92 0.04 -15.91
C LEU A 241 7.61 1.52 -16.12
N THR A 242 6.57 1.80 -16.88
CA THR A 242 5.89 3.10 -16.94
C THR A 242 4.53 3.02 -16.27
N GLY A 243 3.95 4.18 -15.92
CA GLY A 243 2.60 4.25 -15.34
C GLY A 243 1.53 3.62 -16.23
N GLU A 244 1.61 3.83 -17.55
CA GLU A 244 0.71 3.20 -18.53
C GLU A 244 0.80 1.67 -18.49
N ARG A 245 2.02 1.15 -18.36
CA ARG A 245 2.24 -0.29 -18.29
C ARG A 245 1.71 -0.89 -16.98
N VAL A 246 1.85 -0.16 -15.87
CA VAL A 246 1.25 -0.55 -14.59
C VAL A 246 -0.28 -0.65 -14.73
N LEU A 247 -0.94 0.33 -15.35
CA LEU A 247 -2.39 0.31 -15.58
C LEU A 247 -2.82 -0.88 -16.44
N ALA A 248 -2.09 -1.16 -17.52
CA ALA A 248 -2.37 -2.29 -18.39
C ALA A 248 -2.26 -3.64 -17.66
N PHE A 249 -1.26 -3.82 -16.80
CA PHE A 249 -1.13 -5.01 -15.95
C PHE A 249 -2.19 -5.08 -14.86
N GLN A 250 -2.64 -3.95 -14.30
CA GLN A 250 -3.77 -3.93 -13.38
C GLN A 250 -5.07 -4.43 -14.03
N ASP A 251 -5.29 -4.10 -15.30
CA ASP A 251 -6.44 -4.60 -16.07
C ASP A 251 -6.28 -6.10 -16.41
N LEU A 252 -5.08 -6.56 -16.74
CA LEU A 252 -4.77 -7.96 -16.95
C LEU A 252 -5.06 -8.80 -15.71
N VAL A 253 -4.59 -8.37 -14.53
CA VAL A 253 -4.83 -9.07 -13.25
C VAL A 253 -6.32 -9.29 -12.98
N ARG A 254 -7.18 -8.33 -13.32
CA ARG A 254 -8.63 -8.49 -13.14
C ARG A 254 -9.22 -9.61 -14.00
N ARG A 255 -8.63 -9.90 -15.16
CA ARG A 255 -9.09 -10.96 -16.08
C ARG A 255 -8.60 -12.37 -15.69
N VAL A 256 -7.63 -12.49 -14.76
CA VAL A 256 -7.16 -13.82 -14.30
C VAL A 256 -8.33 -14.66 -13.81
N PRO A 257 -8.54 -15.87 -14.36
CA PRO A 257 -9.65 -16.74 -13.97
C PRO A 257 -9.50 -17.24 -12.54
N VAL A 258 -10.64 -17.42 -11.87
CA VAL A 258 -10.71 -18.01 -10.51
C VAL A 258 -11.72 -19.14 -10.54
N PRO A 259 -11.35 -20.37 -10.19
CA PRO A 259 -12.29 -21.47 -10.02
C PRO A 259 -13.33 -21.20 -8.91
N ASP A 260 -14.57 -21.67 -9.10
CA ASP A 260 -15.69 -21.37 -8.18
C ASP A 260 -15.42 -21.82 -6.74
N HIS A 261 -14.80 -22.98 -6.54
CA HIS A 261 -14.47 -23.48 -5.20
C HIS A 261 -13.51 -22.55 -4.42
N LEU A 262 -12.72 -21.70 -5.11
CA LEU A 262 -11.87 -20.71 -4.45
C LEU A 262 -12.64 -19.45 -3.99
N TYR A 263 -13.73 -19.11 -4.68
CA TYR A 263 -14.66 -18.10 -4.16
C TYR A 263 -15.34 -18.59 -2.91
N GLU A 264 -15.81 -19.87 -2.90
CA GLU A 264 -16.42 -20.51 -1.74
C GLU A 264 -15.43 -20.54 -0.58
N PHE A 265 -14.20 -21.01 -0.81
CA PHE A 265 -13.13 -21.00 0.20
C PHE A 265 -12.89 -19.61 0.80
N ALA A 266 -12.77 -18.56 -0.02
CA ALA A 266 -12.55 -17.21 0.46
C ALA A 266 -13.73 -16.65 1.27
N VAL A 267 -14.97 -16.98 0.88
CA VAL A 267 -16.18 -16.63 1.61
C VAL A 267 -16.22 -17.36 2.95
N ASP A 268 -15.99 -18.67 2.95
CA ASP A 268 -16.00 -19.49 4.16
C ASP A 268 -14.92 -19.05 5.14
N LEU A 269 -13.71 -18.77 4.65
CA LEU A 269 -12.63 -18.26 5.47
C LEU A 269 -13.04 -16.96 6.17
N ALA A 270 -13.61 -15.98 5.44
CA ALA A 270 -14.05 -14.73 6.01
C ALA A 270 -15.23 -14.91 7.00
N ARG A 271 -16.21 -15.75 6.68
CA ARG A 271 -17.38 -16.02 7.54
C ARG A 271 -17.01 -16.74 8.83
N ARG A 272 -16.05 -17.67 8.77
CA ARG A 272 -15.55 -18.38 9.95
C ARG A 272 -14.78 -17.50 10.92
N THR A 273 -14.30 -16.32 10.50
CA THR A 273 -13.70 -15.33 11.43
C THR A 273 -14.72 -14.64 12.34
N ARG A 274 -16.03 -14.72 12.04
CA ARG A 274 -17.10 -13.97 12.71
C ARG A 274 -17.65 -14.77 13.90
N PRO A 275 -17.47 -14.34 15.15
CA PRO A 275 -17.87 -15.14 16.34
C PRO A 275 -19.38 -15.38 16.44
N GLY A 276 -20.21 -14.55 15.77
CA GLY A 276 -21.67 -14.72 15.70
C GLY A 276 -22.16 -15.57 14.54
N SER A 277 -21.28 -16.04 13.63
CA SER A 277 -21.65 -16.88 12.50
C SER A 277 -21.87 -18.33 12.93
N SER A 278 -22.80 -19.04 12.26
CA SER A 278 -23.01 -20.48 12.43
C SER A 278 -21.82 -21.30 11.93
N GLU A 279 -21.04 -20.76 11.00
CA GLU A 279 -19.85 -21.40 10.44
C GLU A 279 -18.59 -21.21 11.32
N ALA A 280 -18.67 -20.33 12.34
CA ALA A 280 -17.54 -20.08 13.23
C ALA A 280 -17.24 -21.31 14.10
N PRO A 281 -15.98 -21.79 14.11
CA PRO A 281 -15.63 -22.91 14.97
C PRO A 281 -15.74 -22.53 16.45
N GLY A 282 -16.08 -23.51 17.29
CA GLY A 282 -16.31 -23.28 18.72
C GLY A 282 -15.13 -22.63 19.46
N TRP A 283 -13.91 -22.94 19.04
CA TRP A 283 -12.70 -22.37 19.63
C TRP A 283 -12.48 -20.88 19.31
N LEU A 284 -13.15 -20.34 18.27
CA LEU A 284 -12.98 -18.96 17.85
C LEU A 284 -13.65 -17.95 18.82
N LYS A 285 -14.85 -18.30 19.32
CA LYS A 285 -15.70 -17.40 20.12
C LYS A 285 -14.99 -16.75 21.31
N PRO A 286 -14.17 -17.46 22.12
CA PRO A 286 -13.43 -16.81 23.21
C PRO A 286 -12.24 -15.97 22.74
N LEU A 287 -11.76 -16.14 21.50
CA LEU A 287 -10.54 -15.52 21.00
C LEU A 287 -10.80 -14.27 20.14
N VAL A 288 -11.95 -14.17 19.50
CA VAL A 288 -12.25 -13.09 18.52
C VAL A 288 -13.47 -12.31 18.96
N SER A 289 -13.32 -10.99 19.03
CA SER A 289 -14.38 -10.04 19.31
C SER A 289 -15.11 -9.57 18.04
N TRP A 290 -14.37 -9.44 16.92
CA TRP A 290 -14.88 -9.00 15.63
C TRP A 290 -14.19 -9.69 14.48
N GLY A 291 -14.94 -10.10 13.45
CA GLY A 291 -14.44 -10.81 12.29
C GLY A 291 -14.53 -10.01 10.99
N ALA A 292 -13.91 -10.54 9.94
CA ALA A 292 -13.74 -9.90 8.65
C ALA A 292 -15.06 -9.67 7.89
N GLY A 293 -15.18 -8.50 7.25
CA GLY A 293 -16.30 -8.12 6.40
C GLY A 293 -16.19 -8.63 4.95
N PRO A 294 -17.18 -8.32 4.07
CA PRO A 294 -17.16 -8.73 2.66
C PRO A 294 -15.94 -8.21 1.87
N ARG A 295 -15.37 -7.05 2.27
CA ARG A 295 -14.17 -6.49 1.63
C ARG A 295 -12.96 -7.42 1.76
N ALA A 296 -12.87 -8.19 2.85
CA ALA A 296 -11.85 -9.21 3.00
C ALA A 296 -11.91 -10.25 1.88
N VAL A 297 -13.11 -10.75 1.53
CA VAL A 297 -13.31 -11.71 0.43
C VAL A 297 -12.83 -11.11 -0.89
N GLN A 298 -13.20 -9.86 -1.17
CA GLN A 298 -12.75 -9.16 -2.39
C GLN A 298 -11.22 -9.07 -2.47
N TYR A 299 -10.57 -8.73 -1.36
CA TYR A 299 -9.12 -8.61 -1.32
C TYR A 299 -8.38 -9.96 -1.31
N LEU A 300 -8.97 -11.01 -0.75
CA LEU A 300 -8.45 -12.38 -0.89
C LEU A 300 -8.40 -12.78 -2.36
N ILE A 301 -9.50 -12.58 -3.09
CA ILE A 301 -9.57 -12.94 -4.52
C ILE A 301 -8.69 -12.02 -5.38
N LEU A 302 -8.73 -10.70 -5.19
CA LEU A 302 -7.88 -9.78 -5.96
C LEU A 302 -6.40 -9.98 -5.69
N GLY A 303 -6.02 -10.22 -4.44
CA GLY A 303 -4.65 -10.52 -4.05
C GLY A 303 -4.17 -11.84 -4.65
N ALA A 304 -5.01 -12.88 -4.61
CA ALA A 304 -4.71 -14.17 -5.22
C ALA A 304 -4.54 -14.06 -6.75
N LYS A 305 -5.39 -13.28 -7.44
CA LYS A 305 -5.24 -13.00 -8.89
C LYS A 305 -3.91 -12.33 -9.20
N ALA A 306 -3.55 -11.28 -8.45
CA ALA A 306 -2.30 -10.58 -8.65
C ALA A 306 -1.11 -11.49 -8.37
N ARG A 307 -1.14 -12.26 -7.27
CA ARG A 307 -0.08 -13.21 -6.95
C ARG A 307 0.10 -14.29 -8.02
N ALA A 308 -1.00 -14.90 -8.48
CA ALA A 308 -0.99 -15.88 -9.56
C ALA A 308 -0.30 -15.32 -10.81
N ALA A 309 -0.70 -14.12 -11.27
CA ALA A 309 -0.10 -13.47 -12.44
C ALA A 309 1.38 -13.14 -12.25
N LEU A 310 1.79 -12.60 -11.09
CA LEU A 310 3.20 -12.31 -10.78
C LEU A 310 4.08 -13.56 -10.78
N ASN A 311 3.52 -14.71 -10.42
CA ASN A 311 4.18 -16.01 -10.43
C ASN A 311 4.05 -16.76 -11.78
N GLY A 312 3.42 -16.14 -12.79
CA GLY A 312 3.23 -16.73 -14.12
C GLY A 312 2.18 -17.83 -14.16
N SER A 313 1.24 -17.83 -13.24
CA SER A 313 0.08 -18.73 -13.28
C SER A 313 -1.07 -18.07 -14.05
N TYR A 314 -1.64 -18.80 -15.00
CA TYR A 314 -2.74 -18.32 -15.85
C TYR A 314 -4.12 -18.41 -15.18
N MET A 315 -4.18 -18.97 -13.99
CA MET A 315 -5.37 -19.05 -13.15
C MET A 315 -4.99 -19.05 -11.67
N VAL A 316 -5.90 -18.64 -10.81
CA VAL A 316 -5.71 -18.67 -9.36
C VAL A 316 -5.71 -20.10 -8.86
N ARG A 317 -4.81 -20.39 -7.92
CA ARG A 317 -4.71 -21.66 -7.20
C ARG A 317 -4.99 -21.46 -5.71
N MET A 318 -5.26 -22.54 -4.99
CA MET A 318 -5.48 -22.51 -3.54
C MET A 318 -4.30 -21.86 -2.80
N GLU A 319 -3.07 -22.17 -3.21
CA GLU A 319 -1.85 -21.59 -2.62
C GLU A 319 -1.77 -20.05 -2.75
N ASP A 320 -2.38 -19.46 -3.78
CA ASP A 320 -2.41 -18.01 -3.97
C ASP A 320 -3.37 -17.35 -2.97
N VAL A 321 -4.54 -17.98 -2.73
CA VAL A 321 -5.50 -17.49 -1.73
C VAL A 321 -4.94 -17.61 -0.32
N VAL A 322 -4.32 -18.75 -0.01
CA VAL A 322 -3.69 -19.03 1.30
C VAL A 322 -2.54 -18.04 1.57
N ALA A 323 -1.71 -17.76 0.59
CA ALA A 323 -0.57 -16.85 0.76
C ALA A 323 -0.98 -15.41 1.09
N VAL A 324 -2.13 -14.95 0.61
CA VAL A 324 -2.63 -13.60 0.88
C VAL A 324 -3.57 -13.52 2.09
N ALA A 325 -3.92 -14.65 2.69
CA ALA A 325 -4.87 -14.69 3.79
C ALA A 325 -4.39 -13.90 5.02
N ASP A 326 -3.14 -14.10 5.45
CA ASP A 326 -2.57 -13.38 6.60
C ASP A 326 -2.56 -11.85 6.37
N PRO A 327 -1.95 -11.27 5.34
CA PRO A 327 -1.93 -9.82 5.17
C PRO A 327 -3.32 -9.21 4.94
N VAL A 328 -4.31 -9.96 4.46
CA VAL A 328 -5.70 -9.50 4.33
C VAL A 328 -6.43 -9.52 5.67
N LEU A 329 -6.26 -10.56 6.49
CA LEU A 329 -7.08 -10.81 7.67
C LEU A 329 -6.53 -10.19 8.96
N ARG A 330 -5.20 -9.98 9.09
CA ARG A 330 -4.58 -9.58 10.36
C ARG A 330 -5.09 -8.26 10.94
N HIS A 331 -5.61 -7.34 10.12
CA HIS A 331 -6.20 -6.06 10.56
C HIS A 331 -7.73 -6.05 10.50
N ARG A 332 -8.35 -7.19 10.19
CA ARG A 332 -9.80 -7.37 10.07
C ARG A 332 -10.37 -8.34 11.09
N VAL A 333 -9.49 -9.09 11.73
CA VAL A 333 -9.84 -10.01 12.82
C VAL A 333 -9.33 -9.39 14.11
N MET A 334 -10.25 -9.03 15.01
CA MET A 334 -9.92 -8.46 16.30
C MET A 334 -10.02 -9.51 17.37
N THR A 335 -8.94 -9.64 18.10
CA THR A 335 -8.85 -10.52 19.24
C THR A 335 -9.61 -9.95 20.44
N THR A 336 -9.95 -10.81 21.39
CA THR A 336 -10.44 -10.39 22.70
C THR A 336 -9.27 -10.02 23.61
N PHE A 337 -9.51 -9.22 24.62
CA PHE A 337 -8.49 -8.89 25.63
C PHE A 337 -7.88 -10.14 26.27
N THR A 338 -8.70 -11.19 26.50
CA THR A 338 -8.22 -12.45 27.04
C THR A 338 -7.25 -13.14 26.08
N ALA A 339 -7.58 -13.18 24.79
CA ALA A 339 -6.69 -13.76 23.78
C ALA A 339 -5.35 -13.02 23.69
N GLU A 340 -5.37 -11.69 23.73
CA GLU A 340 -4.15 -10.86 23.74
C GLU A 340 -3.30 -11.12 24.98
N SER A 341 -3.93 -11.24 26.15
CA SER A 341 -3.24 -11.56 27.41
C SER A 341 -2.59 -12.98 27.38
N ASP A 342 -3.19 -13.90 26.63
CA ASP A 342 -2.66 -15.25 26.42
C ASP A 342 -1.65 -15.31 25.25
N GLY A 343 -1.31 -14.17 24.64
CA GLY A 343 -0.37 -14.04 23.52
C GLY A 343 -0.91 -14.54 22.18
N VAL A 344 -2.24 -14.75 22.06
CA VAL A 344 -2.88 -15.16 20.81
C VAL A 344 -3.16 -13.93 19.95
N THR A 345 -2.59 -13.92 18.77
CA THR A 345 -2.72 -12.80 17.79
C THR A 345 -3.78 -13.09 16.73
N SER A 346 -4.26 -12.04 16.06
CA SER A 346 -5.12 -12.17 14.87
C SER A 346 -4.50 -13.05 13.78
N ARG A 347 -3.15 -13.05 13.70
CA ARG A 347 -2.37 -13.86 12.79
C ARG A 347 -2.46 -15.36 13.10
N ASP A 348 -2.40 -15.71 14.39
CA ASP A 348 -2.54 -17.10 14.83
C ASP A 348 -3.94 -17.63 14.54
N VAL A 349 -4.96 -16.79 14.76
CA VAL A 349 -6.35 -17.10 14.44
C VAL A 349 -6.52 -17.34 12.93
N ALA A 350 -6.02 -16.41 12.09
CA ALA A 350 -6.12 -16.52 10.64
C ALA A 350 -5.41 -17.78 10.13
N LYS A 351 -4.19 -18.04 10.62
CA LYS A 351 -3.42 -19.23 10.26
C LYS A 351 -4.18 -20.54 10.61
N ARG A 352 -4.70 -20.62 11.84
CA ARG A 352 -5.45 -21.80 12.27
C ARG A 352 -6.70 -22.04 11.42
N LEU A 353 -7.45 -20.98 11.05
CA LEU A 353 -8.62 -21.09 10.17
C LEU A 353 -8.23 -21.58 8.76
N VAL A 354 -7.16 -21.05 8.20
CA VAL A 354 -6.62 -21.48 6.90
C VAL A 354 -6.21 -22.95 6.95
N ASP A 355 -5.47 -23.37 7.98
CA ASP A 355 -5.01 -24.75 8.15
C ASP A 355 -6.19 -25.75 8.30
N GLU A 356 -7.26 -25.37 9.01
CA GLU A 356 -8.47 -26.18 9.16
C GLU A 356 -9.26 -26.30 7.85
N LEU A 357 -9.45 -25.18 7.13
CA LEU A 357 -10.17 -25.16 5.86
C LEU A 357 -9.42 -25.88 4.74
N SER A 358 -8.11 -25.68 4.64
CA SER A 358 -7.28 -26.31 3.59
C SER A 358 -7.16 -27.83 3.73
N LYS A 359 -7.42 -28.37 4.93
CA LYS A 359 -7.48 -29.83 5.17
C LYS A 359 -8.83 -30.43 4.81
N ALA A 360 -9.87 -29.58 4.73
CA ALA A 360 -11.23 -30.01 4.46
C ALA A 360 -11.61 -29.86 2.96
N ALA A 361 -10.83 -29.08 2.21
CA ALA A 361 -10.96 -28.86 0.76
C ALA A 361 -10.10 -29.87 -0.01
#